data_403f076d4635322565545ba4d56a18f8
#
_entry.id   403f076d4635322565545ba4d56a18f8
#
_cell.length_a   1.000
_cell.length_b   1.000
_cell.length_c   1.000
_cell.angle_alpha   90.00
_cell.angle_beta   90.00
_cell.angle_gamma   90.00
#
_symmetry.space_group_name_H-M   'P 1'
#
loop_
_entity.id
_entity.type
_entity.pdbx_description
1 polymer ?
#
loop_
_entity_poly.entity_id
_entity_poly.type
_entity_poly.pdbx_seq_one_letter_code
_entity_poly.pdbx_strand_id
1 'polypeptide(L)'
;MDLADNEKRDAVKQIQQNYGGERMRRDVALKVLRRHKQELEERYGITRLGIFGSVARDEAADNSDVDVIVEMAPDLFGKVSLKEELERILGAKVDLVRYWRRMNHYLKRRIDKEAYYV
;
A
#
# COMPACT_ATOMS: atom_id res chain seq x y z
N MET A 1 -22.78 -20.17 -2.55
CA MET A 1 -21.88 -19.09 -2.14
C MET A 1 -20.73 -19.68 -1.37
N ASP A 2 -19.52 -19.42 -1.80
CA ASP A 2 -18.35 -20.03 -1.22
C ASP A 2 -18.06 -19.43 0.17
N LEU A 3 -17.93 -20.29 1.18
CA LEU A 3 -17.60 -19.90 2.55
C LEU A 3 -16.28 -19.14 2.64
N ALA A 4 -15.33 -19.49 1.77
CA ALA A 4 -14.04 -18.81 1.72
C ALA A 4 -14.16 -17.32 1.31
N ASP A 5 -15.10 -17.00 0.42
CA ASP A 5 -15.35 -15.60 0.02
C ASP A 5 -15.99 -14.81 1.15
N ASN A 6 -16.86 -15.41 1.94
CA ASN A 6 -17.46 -14.78 3.11
C ASN A 6 -16.40 -14.52 4.20
N GLU A 7 -15.54 -15.49 4.45
CA GLU A 7 -14.46 -15.32 5.43
C GLU A 7 -13.51 -14.20 5.05
N LYS A 8 -13.15 -14.10 3.76
CA LYS A 8 -12.31 -13.02 3.25
C LYS A 8 -12.96 -11.66 3.39
N ARG A 9 -14.27 -11.56 3.08
CA ARG A 9 -15.02 -10.32 3.23
C ARG A 9 -15.13 -9.90 4.70
N ASP A 10 -15.37 -10.85 5.59
CA ASP A 10 -15.46 -10.58 7.01
C ASP A 10 -14.11 -10.15 7.58
N ALA A 11 -13.03 -10.77 7.14
CA ALA A 11 -11.68 -10.39 7.54
C ALA A 11 -11.34 -8.96 7.09
N VAL A 12 -11.70 -8.58 5.86
CA VAL A 12 -11.51 -7.21 5.36
C VAL A 12 -12.36 -6.22 6.15
N LYS A 13 -13.62 -6.57 6.44
CA LYS A 13 -14.49 -5.73 7.27
C LYS A 13 -13.94 -5.56 8.68
N GLN A 14 -13.41 -6.62 9.29
CA GLN A 14 -12.79 -6.53 10.62
C GLN A 14 -11.56 -5.64 10.61
N ILE A 15 -10.73 -5.73 9.59
CA ILE A 15 -9.57 -4.85 9.43
C ILE A 15 -10.04 -3.40 9.31
N GLN A 16 -11.05 -3.14 8.48
CA GLN A 16 -11.62 -1.80 8.33
C GLN A 16 -12.28 -1.31 9.62
N GLN A 17 -12.93 -2.18 10.38
CA GLN A 17 -13.53 -1.82 11.68
C GLN A 17 -12.48 -1.53 12.72
N ASN A 18 -11.37 -2.26 12.74
CA ASN A 18 -10.27 -2.02 13.68
C ASN A 18 -9.57 -0.70 13.41
N TYR A 19 -9.57 -0.25 12.15
CA TYR A 19 -8.99 1.02 11.73
C TYR A 19 -10.06 2.06 11.38
N GLY A 20 -11.34 1.64 11.25
CA GLY A 20 -12.46 2.51 10.95
C GLY A 20 -12.73 3.47 12.10
N GLY A 21 -12.71 4.75 11.85
CA GLY A 21 -12.74 5.78 12.86
C GLY A 21 -11.37 6.12 13.42
N GLU A 22 -10.37 5.33 13.11
CA GLU A 22 -8.99 5.62 13.42
C GLU A 22 -8.21 5.81 12.13
N ARG A 23 -7.30 6.78 12.14
CA ARG A 23 -6.40 6.99 11.01
C ARG A 23 -5.44 5.81 10.85
N MET A 24 -5.02 5.52 9.63
CA MET A 24 -3.96 4.55 9.36
C MET A 24 -2.64 5.08 9.93
N ARG A 25 -2.00 4.28 10.78
CA ARG A 25 -0.71 4.64 11.37
C ARG A 25 0.43 4.05 10.53
N ARG A 26 1.54 4.77 10.53
CA ARG A 26 2.74 4.36 9.80
C ARG A 26 3.22 2.97 10.21
N ASP A 27 3.34 2.71 11.50
CA ASP A 27 3.84 1.43 12.01
C ASP A 27 2.96 0.26 11.57
N VAL A 28 1.64 0.45 11.56
CA VAL A 28 0.69 -0.58 11.12
C VAL A 28 0.84 -0.86 9.63
N ALA A 29 0.90 0.19 8.81
CA ALA A 29 1.06 0.04 7.37
C ALA A 29 2.37 -0.69 7.04
N LEU A 30 3.48 -0.28 7.66
CA LEU A 30 4.78 -0.91 7.44
C LEU A 30 4.80 -2.37 7.87
N LYS A 31 4.16 -2.69 8.99
CA LYS A 31 4.05 -4.07 9.48
C LYS A 31 3.31 -4.96 8.48
N VAL A 32 2.19 -4.49 7.96
CA VAL A 32 1.41 -5.23 6.97
C VAL A 32 2.21 -5.45 5.70
N LEU A 33 2.83 -4.39 5.17
CA LEU A 33 3.64 -4.50 3.95
C LEU A 33 4.84 -5.43 4.14
N ARG A 34 5.50 -5.36 5.27
CA ARG A 34 6.65 -6.23 5.57
C ARG A 34 6.24 -7.69 5.60
N ARG A 35 5.08 -7.99 6.16
CA ARG A 35 4.53 -9.35 6.22
C ARG A 35 4.31 -9.94 4.84
N HIS A 36 3.89 -9.14 3.88
CA HIS A 36 3.53 -9.57 2.53
C HIS A 36 4.62 -9.30 1.48
N LYS A 37 5.73 -8.69 1.88
CA LYS A 37 6.78 -8.23 0.96
C LYS A 37 7.28 -9.33 0.03
N GLN A 38 7.66 -10.47 0.58
CA GLN A 38 8.23 -11.56 -0.22
C GLN A 38 7.25 -12.07 -1.27
N GLU A 39 6.00 -12.27 -0.89
CA GLU A 39 4.96 -12.71 -1.82
C GLU A 39 4.73 -11.68 -2.93
N LEU A 40 4.71 -10.41 -2.59
CA LEU A 40 4.52 -9.33 -3.56
C LEU A 40 5.72 -9.22 -4.51
N GLU A 41 6.93 -9.37 -4.00
CA GLU A 41 8.14 -9.42 -4.82
C GLU A 41 8.08 -10.56 -5.85
N GLU A 42 7.71 -11.74 -5.41
CA GLU A 42 7.64 -12.92 -6.27
C GLU A 42 6.54 -12.80 -7.32
N ARG A 43 5.40 -12.26 -6.95
CA ARG A 43 4.24 -12.17 -7.83
C ARG A 43 4.34 -11.04 -8.85
N TYR A 44 4.87 -9.89 -8.46
CA TYR A 44 4.86 -8.67 -9.28
C TYR A 44 6.25 -8.21 -9.72
N GLY A 45 7.29 -8.88 -9.28
CA GLY A 45 8.65 -8.50 -9.63
C GLY A 45 9.09 -7.16 -9.05
N ILE A 46 8.52 -6.76 -7.93
CA ILE A 46 8.92 -5.51 -7.29
C ILE A 46 10.27 -5.65 -6.60
N THR A 47 11.07 -4.60 -6.64
CA THR A 47 12.39 -4.56 -6.01
C THR A 47 12.44 -3.64 -4.81
N ARG A 48 11.53 -2.68 -4.70
CA ARG A 48 11.36 -1.85 -3.51
C ARG A 48 9.89 -1.62 -3.26
N LEU A 49 9.53 -1.57 -1.98
CA LEU A 49 8.16 -1.36 -1.52
C LEU A 49 8.18 -0.48 -0.29
N GLY A 50 7.38 0.57 -0.29
CA GLY A 50 7.31 1.48 0.85
C GLY A 50 6.06 2.34 0.85
N ILE A 51 6.00 3.24 1.81
CA ILE A 51 4.93 4.23 1.94
C ILE A 51 5.53 5.63 1.96
N PHE A 52 4.75 6.60 1.52
CA PHE A 52 5.09 8.02 1.63
C PHE A 52 3.81 8.82 1.96
N GLY A 53 3.88 10.12 1.95
CA GLY A 53 2.71 10.96 2.19
C GLY A 53 2.22 10.96 3.63
N SER A 54 0.93 11.21 3.83
CA SER A 54 0.35 11.44 5.14
C SER A 54 0.49 10.26 6.11
N VAL A 55 0.32 9.04 5.63
CA VAL A 55 0.52 7.84 6.47
C VAL A 55 1.97 7.73 6.91
N ALA A 56 2.92 7.97 6.01
CA ALA A 56 4.35 7.93 6.34
C ALA A 56 4.73 8.99 7.36
N ARG A 57 4.09 10.16 7.33
CA ARG A 57 4.31 11.23 8.32
C ARG A 57 3.52 11.05 9.60
N ASP A 58 2.70 10.00 9.68
CA ASP A 58 1.75 9.76 10.80
C ASP A 58 0.73 10.89 10.96
N GLU A 59 0.31 11.48 9.86
CA GLU A 59 -0.61 12.61 9.79
C GLU A 59 -1.89 12.28 9.01
N ALA A 60 -2.16 10.99 8.78
CA ALA A 60 -3.31 10.58 7.99
C ALA A 60 -4.62 10.92 8.70
N ALA A 61 -5.60 11.39 7.94
CA ALA A 61 -6.98 11.50 8.41
C ALA A 61 -7.67 10.13 8.33
N ASP A 62 -8.85 10.01 8.93
CA ASP A 62 -9.59 8.74 9.04
C ASP A 62 -9.84 8.07 7.68
N ASN A 63 -10.00 8.86 6.63
CA ASN A 63 -10.30 8.37 5.27
C ASN A 63 -9.20 8.69 4.26
N SER A 64 -7.99 8.96 4.72
CA SER A 64 -6.85 9.20 3.83
C SER A 64 -6.46 7.94 3.07
N ASP A 65 -6.10 8.10 1.79
CA ASP A 65 -5.51 7.02 1.02
C ASP A 65 -4.10 6.71 1.55
N VAL A 66 -3.69 5.46 1.41
CA VAL A 66 -2.31 5.07 1.71
C VAL A 66 -1.49 5.24 0.45
N ASP A 67 -0.51 6.13 0.50
CA ASP A 67 0.40 6.36 -0.63
C ASP A 67 1.50 5.30 -0.60
N VAL A 68 1.51 4.42 -1.58
CA VAL A 68 2.48 3.32 -1.67
C VAL A 68 3.41 3.57 -2.84
N ILE A 69 4.70 3.40 -2.60
CA ILE A 69 5.74 3.53 -3.61
C ILE A 69 6.37 2.17 -3.90
N VAL A 70 6.50 1.85 -5.18
CA VAL A 70 7.13 0.61 -5.63
C VAL A 70 8.16 0.89 -6.72
N GLU A 71 9.20 0.07 -6.77
CA GLU A 71 10.06 -0.07 -7.93
C GLU A 71 9.75 -1.40 -8.60
N MET A 72 9.38 -1.35 -9.86
CA MET A 72 9.07 -2.52 -10.68
C MET A 72 9.20 -2.13 -12.15
N ALA A 73 9.31 -3.13 -13.02
CA ALA A 73 9.26 -2.88 -14.46
C ALA A 73 7.90 -2.28 -14.85
N PRO A 74 7.84 -1.44 -15.90
CA PRO A 74 6.57 -0.89 -16.36
C PRO A 74 5.62 -2.01 -16.78
N ASP A 75 4.50 -2.10 -16.07
CA ASP A 75 3.47 -3.13 -16.29
C ASP A 75 2.14 -2.58 -15.80
N LEU A 76 1.32 -2.09 -16.73
CA LEU A 76 0.06 -1.47 -16.40
C LEU A 76 -0.90 -2.45 -15.71
N PHE A 77 -1.04 -3.65 -16.23
CA PHE A 77 -1.95 -4.64 -15.65
C PHE A 77 -1.45 -5.16 -14.31
N GLY A 78 -0.15 -5.41 -14.22
CA GLY A 78 0.47 -5.80 -12.95
C GLY A 78 0.30 -4.73 -11.88
N LYS A 79 0.45 -3.46 -12.26
CA LYS A 79 0.26 -2.33 -11.34
C LYS A 79 -1.18 -2.25 -10.83
N VAL A 80 -2.18 -2.45 -11.69
CA VAL A 80 -3.59 -2.46 -11.29
C VAL A 80 -3.86 -3.61 -10.33
N SER A 81 -3.39 -4.81 -10.63
CA SER A 81 -3.55 -5.98 -9.77
C SER A 81 -2.85 -5.79 -8.43
N LEU A 82 -1.66 -5.23 -8.43
CA LEU A 82 -0.90 -4.92 -7.22
C LEU A 82 -1.65 -3.92 -6.34
N LYS A 83 -2.21 -2.87 -6.94
CA LYS A 83 -3.00 -1.88 -6.20
C LYS A 83 -4.19 -2.55 -5.50
N GLU A 84 -4.94 -3.38 -6.20
CA GLU A 84 -6.09 -4.09 -5.63
C GLU A 84 -5.66 -5.00 -4.46
N GLU A 85 -4.56 -5.69 -4.62
CA GLU A 85 -4.04 -6.55 -3.55
C GLU A 85 -3.56 -5.76 -2.34
N LEU A 86 -2.88 -4.63 -2.57
CA LEU A 86 -2.47 -3.73 -1.50
C LEU A 86 -3.68 -3.17 -0.74
N GLU A 87 -4.73 -2.78 -1.45
CA GLU A 87 -5.97 -2.33 -0.84
C GLU A 87 -6.59 -3.41 0.04
N ARG A 88 -6.56 -4.65 -0.43
CA ARG A 88 -7.07 -5.79 0.33
C ARG A 88 -6.29 -6.03 1.63
N ILE A 89 -4.96 -6.05 1.56
CA ILE A 89 -4.14 -6.35 2.74
C ILE A 89 -4.04 -5.18 3.71
N LEU A 90 -4.12 -3.94 3.23
CA LEU A 90 -4.09 -2.76 4.08
C LEU A 90 -5.48 -2.37 4.62
N GLY A 91 -6.54 -2.86 3.99
CA GLY A 91 -7.91 -2.50 4.37
C GLY A 91 -8.23 -1.03 4.15
N ALA A 92 -7.60 -0.40 3.17
CA ALA A 92 -7.75 1.02 2.86
C ALA A 92 -7.52 1.25 1.38
N LYS A 93 -7.99 2.39 0.88
CA LYS A 93 -7.68 2.81 -0.48
C LYS A 93 -6.20 3.11 -0.61
N VAL A 94 -5.62 2.72 -1.73
CA VAL A 94 -4.20 2.88 -2.01
C VAL A 94 -4.02 3.76 -3.24
N ASP A 95 -3.13 4.73 -3.12
CA ASP A 95 -2.57 5.45 -4.26
C ASP A 95 -1.20 4.85 -4.55
N LEU A 96 -1.11 4.07 -5.62
CA LEU A 96 0.10 3.33 -5.96
C LEU A 96 0.92 4.10 -7.00
N VAL A 97 2.13 4.45 -6.61
CA VAL A 97 3.07 5.18 -7.47
C VAL A 97 4.26 4.29 -7.78
N ARG A 98 4.60 4.18 -9.06
CA ARG A 98 5.83 3.52 -9.50
C ARG A 98 6.98 4.54 -9.52
N TYR A 99 8.03 4.25 -8.77
CA TYR A 99 9.23 5.06 -8.77
C TYR A 99 10.04 4.79 -10.03
N TRP A 100 10.41 5.83 -10.73
CA TRP A 100 11.29 5.70 -11.89
C TRP A 100 12.04 7.01 -12.15
N ARG A 101 13.09 6.91 -12.93
CA ARG A 101 14.07 7.98 -13.12
C ARG A 101 13.47 9.29 -13.63
N ARG A 102 12.47 9.18 -14.55
CA ARG A 102 11.90 10.35 -15.23
C ARG A 102 10.51 10.74 -14.70
N MET A 103 10.17 10.29 -13.52
CA MET A 103 8.90 10.68 -12.91
C MET A 103 8.92 12.17 -12.55
N ASN A 104 7.75 12.71 -12.21
CA ASN A 104 7.61 14.10 -11.79
C ASN A 104 8.60 14.44 -10.68
N HIS A 105 9.36 15.51 -10.86
CA HIS A 105 10.45 15.88 -9.92
C HIS A 105 9.95 16.24 -8.53
N TYR A 106 8.81 16.91 -8.41
CA TYR A 106 8.24 17.25 -7.10
C TYR A 106 7.84 16.02 -6.34
N LEU A 107 7.16 15.11 -7.00
CA LEU A 107 6.75 13.84 -6.40
C LEU A 107 7.97 13.00 -6.02
N LYS A 108 8.95 12.93 -6.89
CA LYS A 108 10.19 12.21 -6.64
C LYS A 108 10.92 12.74 -5.40
N ARG A 109 11.03 14.08 -5.26
CA ARG A 109 11.63 14.71 -4.09
C ARG A 109 10.87 14.40 -2.81
N ARG A 110 9.52 14.43 -2.86
CA ARG A 110 8.70 14.08 -1.72
C ARG A 110 8.94 12.64 -1.30
N ILE A 111 8.95 11.73 -2.25
CA ILE A 111 9.19 10.31 -2.00
C ILE A 111 10.58 10.10 -1.41
N ASP A 112 11.61 10.68 -2.02
CA ASP A 112 12.99 10.56 -1.55
C ASP A 112 13.16 11.07 -0.12
N LYS A 113 12.40 12.10 0.26
CA LYS A 113 12.46 12.69 1.60
C LYS A 113 11.59 11.94 2.61
N GLU A 114 10.41 11.50 2.22
CA GLU A 114 9.38 11.02 3.15
C GLU A 114 9.25 9.50 3.22
N ALA A 115 9.70 8.77 2.20
CA ALA A 115 9.38 7.37 2.08
C ALA A 115 10.05 6.50 3.16
N TYR A 116 9.26 5.55 3.67
CA TYR A 116 9.73 4.46 4.51
C TYR A 116 9.58 3.17 3.71
N TYR A 117 10.67 2.46 3.53
CA TYR A 117 10.71 1.21 2.79
C TYR A 117 10.74 0.00 3.73
N VAL A 118 10.15 -1.07 3.27
CA VAL A 118 10.22 -2.35 3.95
C VAL A 118 11.18 -3.33 3.28
#